data_becdfce1f497fbbb5b391a42cd775ea0
#
_entry.id   becdfce1f497fbbb5b391a42cd775ea0
#
_cell.length_a   1.000
_cell.length_b   1.000
_cell.length_c   1.000
_cell.angle_alpha   90.00
_cell.angle_beta   90.00
_cell.angle_gamma   90.00
#
_symmetry.space_group_name_H-M   'P 1'
#
loop_
_entity.id
_entity.type
_entity.pdbx_description
1 polymer ?
#
loop_
_entity_poly.entity_id
_entity_poly.type
_entity_poly.pdbx_seq_one_letter_code
_entity_poly.pdbx_strand_id
1 'polypeptide(L)'
;MKSLVLSSLLLTLLPLHADTVFNYDGFYARMKKSEKAEYSDITLSFLLQKTGSSERCVIDSAAITTDISSEPLTFAANGELILPYNELLNSRKALILLKQQSDAVPCDLNFRLRSRMPLDKTLQLAQLQKTHLQFQGLLKDLAGLGKYFLPEMTGVTVLFAEEALVTDVPATLRSRVNCTAKQCQVDLTGVPESAAGAVTFSKTPEYLVPWLQR
;
A
#
# COMPACT_ATOMS: atom_id res chain seq x y z
N MET A 1 -54.15 -9.67 -48.45
CA MET A 1 -53.77 -9.20 -47.13
C MET A 1 -52.47 -9.96 -46.76
N LYS A 2 -51.31 -9.29 -46.85
CA LYS A 2 -50.00 -9.89 -46.52
C LYS A 2 -49.59 -9.39 -45.15
N SER A 3 -49.58 -10.30 -44.16
CA SER A 3 -49.06 -9.99 -42.82
C SER A 3 -47.54 -9.98 -42.82
N LEU A 4 -46.91 -8.84 -42.57
CA LEU A 4 -45.50 -8.70 -42.24
C LEU A 4 -45.27 -9.11 -40.78
N VAL A 5 -44.57 -10.17 -40.54
CA VAL A 5 -44.06 -10.55 -39.23
C VAL A 5 -42.72 -9.81 -39.02
N LEU A 6 -42.77 -8.81 -38.15
CA LEU A 6 -41.59 -8.05 -37.74
C LEU A 6 -40.84 -8.87 -36.68
N SER A 7 -39.79 -9.54 -37.08
CA SER A 7 -38.92 -10.30 -36.16
C SER A 7 -38.00 -9.34 -35.41
N SER A 8 -38.33 -9.10 -34.11
CA SER A 8 -37.53 -8.25 -33.23
C SER A 8 -36.29 -8.98 -32.79
N LEU A 9 -35.12 -8.60 -33.34
CA LEU A 9 -33.81 -9.12 -32.96
C LEU A 9 -33.40 -8.49 -31.61
N LEU A 10 -33.59 -9.21 -30.50
CA LEU A 10 -33.07 -8.82 -29.20
C LEU A 10 -31.54 -8.94 -29.25
N LEU A 11 -30.82 -7.83 -29.41
CA LEU A 11 -29.38 -7.77 -29.12
C LEU A 11 -29.22 -7.85 -27.61
N THR A 12 -28.79 -9.02 -27.12
CA THR A 12 -28.28 -9.18 -25.75
C THR A 12 -26.92 -8.50 -25.67
N LEU A 13 -26.89 -7.31 -25.05
CA LEU A 13 -25.66 -6.65 -24.65
C LEU A 13 -24.99 -7.52 -23.56
N LEU A 14 -23.97 -8.27 -23.96
CA LEU A 14 -23.10 -8.95 -23.01
C LEU A 14 -22.32 -7.88 -22.23
N PRO A 15 -22.27 -7.96 -20.90
CA PRO A 15 -21.48 -7.03 -20.12
C PRO A 15 -20.00 -7.14 -20.52
N LEU A 16 -19.44 -6.04 -20.99
CA LEU A 16 -18.01 -5.95 -21.28
C LEU A 16 -17.28 -5.90 -19.92
N HIS A 17 -16.61 -6.97 -19.54
CA HIS A 17 -15.74 -6.97 -18.38
C HIS A 17 -14.51 -6.10 -18.70
N ALA A 18 -14.29 -5.06 -17.91
CA ALA A 18 -13.09 -4.24 -18.03
C ALA A 18 -11.92 -4.93 -17.33
N ASP A 19 -11.15 -5.72 -18.06
CA ASP A 19 -9.90 -6.29 -17.55
C ASP A 19 -8.84 -5.19 -17.48
N THR A 20 -8.26 -4.97 -16.32
CA THR A 20 -7.12 -4.05 -16.14
C THR A 20 -5.82 -4.85 -16.18
N VAL A 21 -4.89 -4.40 -17.03
CA VAL A 21 -3.60 -5.07 -17.24
C VAL A 21 -2.46 -4.16 -16.84
N PHE A 22 -1.55 -4.67 -16.02
CA PHE A 22 -0.32 -3.98 -15.62
C PHE A 22 0.91 -4.79 -16.02
N ASN A 23 1.97 -4.08 -16.42
CA ASN A 23 3.27 -4.70 -16.62
C ASN A 23 3.95 -4.98 -15.27
N TYR A 24 4.37 -6.21 -15.03
CA TYR A 24 5.02 -6.61 -13.77
C TYR A 24 6.38 -5.92 -13.54
N ASP A 25 7.10 -5.53 -14.60
CA ASP A 25 8.43 -4.91 -14.51
C ASP A 25 8.45 -3.64 -13.65
N GLY A 26 7.40 -2.82 -13.75
CA GLY A 26 7.26 -1.62 -12.91
C GLY A 26 7.13 -1.93 -11.42
N PHE A 27 6.48 -3.03 -11.06
CA PHE A 27 6.36 -3.52 -9.68
C PHE A 27 7.68 -4.12 -9.21
N TYR A 28 8.27 -4.98 -10.02
CA TYR A 28 9.54 -5.62 -9.74
C TYR A 28 10.64 -4.59 -9.46
N ALA A 29 10.76 -3.57 -10.29
CA ALA A 29 11.76 -2.51 -10.12
C ALA A 29 11.60 -1.75 -8.79
N ARG A 30 10.37 -1.54 -8.32
CA ARG A 30 10.10 -0.91 -7.02
C ARG A 30 10.37 -1.87 -5.87
N MET A 31 9.93 -3.12 -5.96
CA MET A 31 10.21 -4.16 -4.97
C MET A 31 11.72 -4.37 -4.82
N LYS A 32 12.47 -4.41 -5.92
CA LYS A 32 13.94 -4.55 -5.89
C LYS A 32 14.61 -3.44 -5.08
N LYS A 33 14.08 -2.22 -5.09
CA LYS A 33 14.58 -1.12 -4.26
C LYS A 33 14.25 -1.35 -2.79
N SER A 34 13.04 -1.82 -2.47
CA SER A 34 12.59 -2.04 -1.09
C SER A 34 13.19 -3.29 -0.43
N GLU A 35 13.73 -4.23 -1.20
CA GLU A 35 14.36 -5.46 -0.69
C GLU A 35 15.86 -5.30 -0.37
N LYS A 36 16.41 -4.09 -0.47
CA LYS A 36 17.77 -3.81 0.00
C LYS A 36 17.87 -3.98 1.52
N ALA A 37 19.02 -4.48 2.00
CA ALA A 37 19.25 -4.73 3.42
C ALA A 37 19.06 -3.50 4.33
N GLU A 38 19.30 -2.30 3.80
CA GLU A 38 19.11 -1.03 4.51
C GLU A 38 17.64 -0.70 4.80
N TYR A 39 16.68 -1.38 4.14
CA TYR A 39 15.23 -1.19 4.31
C TYR A 39 14.55 -2.40 4.97
N SER A 40 15.27 -3.10 5.84
CA SER A 40 14.84 -4.37 6.46
C SER A 40 13.52 -4.29 7.23
N ASP A 41 13.19 -3.13 7.81
CA ASP A 41 12.01 -2.96 8.69
C ASP A 41 10.78 -2.46 7.93
N ILE A 42 10.92 -2.16 6.64
CA ILE A 42 9.86 -1.58 5.81
C ILE A 42 9.67 -2.36 4.51
N THR A 43 8.52 -2.16 3.88
CA THR A 43 8.21 -2.77 2.59
C THR A 43 7.25 -1.91 1.78
N LEU A 44 7.04 -2.29 0.52
CA LEU A 44 5.99 -1.76 -0.34
C LEU A 44 4.70 -2.58 -0.18
N SER A 45 3.58 -1.88 -0.17
CA SER A 45 2.23 -2.42 -0.19
C SER A 45 1.53 -1.90 -1.45
N PHE A 46 0.89 -2.78 -2.20
CA PHE A 46 0.15 -2.46 -3.42
C PHE A 46 -1.34 -2.54 -3.14
N LEU A 47 -2.04 -1.42 -3.30
CA LEU A 47 -3.45 -1.28 -2.96
C LEU A 47 -4.26 -0.90 -4.19
N LEU A 48 -5.37 -1.58 -4.40
CA LEU A 48 -6.33 -1.25 -5.43
C LEU A 48 -7.46 -0.42 -4.82
N GLN A 49 -7.59 0.82 -5.28
CA GLN A 49 -8.55 1.78 -4.78
C GLN A 49 -9.40 2.32 -5.92
N LYS A 50 -10.67 2.62 -5.66
CA LYS A 50 -11.54 3.26 -6.64
C LYS A 50 -10.94 4.61 -7.06
N THR A 51 -10.92 4.89 -8.35
CA THR A 51 -10.37 6.13 -8.91
C THR A 51 -10.94 7.36 -8.20
N GLY A 52 -10.04 8.23 -7.74
CA GLY A 52 -10.40 9.46 -7.01
C GLY A 52 -10.88 9.27 -5.57
N SER A 53 -10.74 8.07 -4.99
CA SER A 53 -11.22 7.74 -3.65
C SER A 53 -10.18 6.92 -2.86
N SER A 54 -10.34 6.83 -1.55
CA SER A 54 -9.59 5.90 -0.71
C SER A 54 -10.29 4.56 -0.49
N GLU A 55 -11.48 4.38 -1.09
CA GLU A 55 -12.23 3.13 -0.99
C GLU A 55 -11.54 2.02 -1.77
N ARG A 56 -11.60 0.82 -1.22
CA ARG A 56 -11.07 -0.36 -1.89
C ARG A 56 -11.89 -0.73 -3.10
N CYS A 57 -11.21 -1.22 -4.13
CA CYS A 57 -11.88 -1.89 -5.24
C CYS A 57 -12.37 -3.28 -4.86
N VAL A 58 -13.48 -3.66 -5.43
CA VAL A 58 -13.94 -5.05 -5.44
C VAL A 58 -13.35 -5.71 -6.69
N ILE A 59 -12.44 -6.65 -6.48
CA ILE A 59 -11.75 -7.39 -7.53
C ILE A 59 -12.26 -8.85 -7.49
N ASP A 60 -12.76 -9.33 -8.62
CA ASP A 60 -13.26 -10.70 -8.72
C ASP A 60 -12.11 -11.70 -8.76
N SER A 61 -11.07 -11.38 -9.51
CA SER A 61 -9.85 -12.21 -9.57
C SER A 61 -8.64 -11.40 -10.00
N ALA A 62 -7.46 -11.88 -9.58
CA ALA A 62 -6.18 -11.38 -10.03
C ALA A 62 -5.28 -12.54 -10.43
N ALA A 63 -4.49 -12.37 -11.47
CA ALA A 63 -3.52 -13.36 -11.91
C ALA A 63 -2.24 -12.69 -12.43
N ILE A 64 -1.11 -13.39 -12.31
CA ILE A 64 0.12 -13.03 -12.99
C ILE A 64 0.37 -14.03 -14.13
N THR A 65 0.59 -13.52 -15.33
CA THR A 65 0.70 -14.35 -16.53
C THR A 65 1.99 -14.08 -17.27
N THR A 66 2.51 -15.13 -17.87
CA THR A 66 3.62 -15.10 -18.83
C THR A 66 3.17 -15.77 -20.12
N ASP A 67 4.06 -15.92 -21.07
CA ASP A 67 3.87 -16.69 -22.31
C ASP A 67 3.58 -18.18 -22.07
N ILE A 68 3.96 -18.72 -20.91
CA ILE A 68 3.89 -20.17 -20.62
C ILE A 68 3.09 -20.52 -19.36
N SER A 69 2.72 -19.55 -18.52
CA SER A 69 2.03 -19.80 -17.25
C SER A 69 1.07 -18.68 -16.88
N SER A 70 0.05 -19.04 -16.11
CA SER A 70 -0.85 -18.10 -15.45
C SER A 70 -1.10 -18.58 -14.04
N GLU A 71 -0.78 -17.77 -13.04
CA GLU A 71 -0.90 -18.10 -11.62
C GLU A 71 -1.82 -17.11 -10.93
N PRO A 72 -2.73 -17.57 -10.07
CA PRO A 72 -3.62 -16.66 -9.33
C PRO A 72 -2.81 -15.84 -8.33
N LEU A 73 -3.17 -14.57 -8.19
CA LEU A 73 -2.70 -13.68 -7.14
C LEU A 73 -3.73 -13.59 -6.03
N THR A 74 -3.25 -13.37 -4.82
CA THR A 74 -4.09 -13.27 -3.61
C THR A 74 -4.06 -11.85 -3.05
N PHE A 75 -5.06 -11.56 -2.23
CA PHE A 75 -5.16 -10.33 -1.47
C PHE A 75 -5.05 -10.62 0.02
N ALA A 76 -4.33 -9.78 0.75
CA ALA A 76 -4.36 -9.79 2.20
C ALA A 76 -5.73 -9.28 2.72
N ALA A 77 -6.04 -9.55 3.99
CA ALA A 77 -7.29 -9.12 4.61
C ALA A 77 -7.53 -7.59 4.53
N ASN A 78 -6.44 -6.81 4.51
CA ASN A 78 -6.48 -5.36 4.34
C ASN A 78 -6.66 -4.89 2.87
N GLY A 79 -6.81 -5.82 1.90
CA GLY A 79 -6.95 -5.54 0.46
C GLY A 79 -5.64 -5.27 -0.27
N GLU A 80 -4.51 -5.53 0.35
CA GLU A 80 -3.20 -5.46 -0.29
C GLU A 80 -3.04 -6.59 -1.31
N LEU A 81 -2.67 -6.26 -2.55
CA LEU A 81 -2.34 -7.24 -3.57
C LEU A 81 -0.96 -7.84 -3.26
N ILE A 82 -0.91 -9.14 -3.08
CA ILE A 82 0.33 -9.86 -2.79
C ILE A 82 1.03 -10.22 -4.09
N LEU A 83 2.15 -9.56 -4.35
CA LEU A 83 2.98 -9.78 -5.52
C LEU A 83 4.24 -10.55 -5.15
N PRO A 84 4.61 -11.61 -5.90
CA PRO A 84 5.87 -12.29 -5.70
C PRO A 84 7.05 -11.39 -6.14
N TYR A 85 8.13 -11.37 -5.38
CA TYR A 85 9.39 -10.78 -5.83
C TYR A 85 10.19 -11.86 -6.58
N ASN A 86 10.11 -11.84 -7.92
CA ASN A 86 10.64 -12.91 -8.75
C ASN A 86 11.25 -12.37 -10.05
N GLU A 87 12.56 -12.56 -10.21
CA GLU A 87 13.31 -12.09 -11.37
C GLU A 87 12.92 -12.81 -12.66
N LEU A 88 12.51 -14.09 -12.59
CA LEU A 88 12.08 -14.84 -13.75
C LEU A 88 10.78 -14.26 -14.35
N LEU A 89 9.83 -13.87 -13.50
CA LEU A 89 8.60 -13.19 -13.95
C LEU A 89 8.94 -11.86 -14.64
N ASN A 90 9.89 -11.10 -14.08
CA ASN A 90 10.36 -9.85 -14.68
C ASN A 90 11.02 -10.07 -16.04
N SER A 91 11.93 -11.05 -16.16
CA SER A 91 12.63 -11.37 -17.41
C SER A 91 11.69 -11.85 -18.50
N ARG A 92 10.61 -12.57 -18.13
CA ARG A 92 9.55 -13.05 -19.03
C ARG A 92 8.48 -12.02 -19.35
N LYS A 93 8.65 -10.77 -18.89
CA LYS A 93 7.68 -9.68 -19.13
C LYS A 93 6.27 -10.03 -18.64
N ALA A 94 6.16 -10.64 -17.46
CA ALA A 94 4.88 -11.04 -16.90
C ALA A 94 3.89 -9.87 -16.85
N LEU A 95 2.61 -10.17 -16.98
CA LEU A 95 1.50 -9.24 -16.88
C LEU A 95 0.67 -9.57 -15.66
N ILE A 96 0.19 -8.55 -14.96
CA ILE A 96 -0.80 -8.66 -13.89
C ILE A 96 -2.15 -8.36 -14.50
N LEU A 97 -3.05 -9.33 -14.45
CA LEU A 97 -4.41 -9.23 -14.94
C LEU A 97 -5.36 -9.09 -13.76
N LEU A 98 -6.18 -8.06 -13.76
CA LEU A 98 -7.22 -7.84 -12.76
C LEU A 98 -8.59 -7.88 -13.43
N LYS A 99 -9.50 -8.68 -12.89
CA LYS A 99 -10.89 -8.74 -13.32
C LYS A 99 -11.77 -8.04 -12.31
N GLN A 100 -12.56 -7.09 -12.81
CA GLN A 100 -13.55 -6.34 -12.04
C GLN A 100 -14.95 -6.62 -12.59
N GLN A 101 -15.98 -6.36 -11.78
CA GLN A 101 -17.35 -6.35 -12.26
C GLN A 101 -17.53 -5.27 -13.34
N SER A 102 -18.34 -5.56 -14.33
CA SER A 102 -18.50 -4.72 -15.54
C SER A 102 -19.02 -3.30 -15.29
N ASP A 103 -19.71 -3.08 -14.19
CA ASP A 103 -20.31 -1.80 -13.77
C ASP A 103 -19.53 -1.12 -12.63
N ALA A 104 -18.39 -1.72 -12.24
CA ALA A 104 -17.58 -1.19 -11.17
C ALA A 104 -16.86 0.11 -11.57
N VAL A 105 -16.69 1.02 -10.60
CA VAL A 105 -15.83 2.19 -10.79
C VAL A 105 -14.40 1.72 -11.09
N PRO A 106 -13.70 2.32 -12.07
CA PRO A 106 -12.31 1.97 -12.37
C PRO A 106 -11.41 2.00 -11.14
N CYS A 107 -10.44 1.09 -11.10
CA CYS A 107 -9.48 0.99 -10.02
C CYS A 107 -8.15 1.60 -10.38
N ASP A 108 -7.63 2.42 -9.48
CA ASP A 108 -6.25 2.85 -9.50
C ASP A 108 -5.40 1.93 -8.63
N LEU A 109 -4.20 1.66 -9.11
CA LEU A 109 -3.20 1.01 -8.31
C LEU A 109 -2.37 2.05 -7.57
N ASN A 110 -2.44 2.01 -6.25
CA ASN A 110 -1.63 2.82 -5.37
C ASN A 110 -0.58 1.96 -4.67
N PHE A 111 0.61 2.50 -4.47
CA PHE A 111 1.60 1.88 -3.62
C PHE A 111 1.87 2.74 -2.40
N ARG A 112 2.07 2.07 -1.27
CA ARG A 112 2.34 2.67 0.04
C ARG A 112 3.58 2.04 0.64
N LEU A 113 4.41 2.84 1.30
CA LEU A 113 5.42 2.32 2.19
C LEU A 113 4.76 1.96 3.53
N ARG A 114 5.08 0.83 4.08
CA ARG A 114 4.67 0.41 5.42
C ARG A 114 5.76 -0.35 6.14
N SER A 115 5.67 -0.40 7.47
CA SER A 115 6.52 -1.28 8.26
C SER A 115 6.22 -2.75 7.98
N ARG A 116 7.21 -3.61 8.18
CA ARG A 116 7.02 -5.08 8.21
C ARG A 116 6.35 -5.46 9.53
N MET A 117 5.53 -6.50 9.49
CA MET A 117 4.92 -7.10 10.69
C MET A 117 5.89 -8.07 11.39
N PRO A 118 5.70 -8.35 12.67
CA PRO A 118 4.71 -7.82 13.62
C PRO A 118 5.17 -6.53 14.32
N LEU A 119 4.21 -5.77 14.89
CA LEU A 119 4.45 -4.64 15.78
C LEU A 119 3.88 -4.95 17.16
N ASP A 120 4.51 -4.43 18.21
CA ASP A 120 4.03 -4.50 19.58
C ASP A 120 3.19 -3.27 19.96
N LYS A 121 2.39 -3.37 21.04
CA LYS A 121 1.67 -2.22 21.60
C LYS A 121 2.61 -1.10 22.05
N THR A 122 3.84 -1.46 22.44
CA THR A 122 4.88 -0.55 22.89
C THR A 122 5.96 -0.45 21.84
N LEU A 123 6.08 0.71 21.22
CA LEU A 123 7.06 0.99 20.19
C LEU A 123 8.21 1.81 20.76
N GLN A 124 9.43 1.27 20.70
CA GLN A 124 10.62 1.97 21.15
C GLN A 124 10.95 3.16 20.26
N LEU A 125 11.37 4.30 20.83
CA LEU A 125 11.71 5.49 20.06
C LEU A 125 12.83 5.23 19.04
N ALA A 126 13.85 4.47 19.42
CA ALA A 126 14.92 4.08 18.51
C ALA A 126 14.39 3.28 17.30
N GLN A 127 13.40 2.38 17.52
CA GLN A 127 12.76 1.64 16.44
C GLN A 127 11.94 2.56 15.53
N LEU A 128 11.14 3.47 16.11
CA LEU A 128 10.37 4.45 15.35
C LEU A 128 11.28 5.33 14.50
N GLN A 129 12.40 5.81 15.08
CA GLN A 129 13.37 6.63 14.38
C GLN A 129 14.09 5.87 13.26
N LYS A 130 14.50 4.63 13.52
CA LYS A 130 15.08 3.76 12.49
C LYS A 130 14.11 3.57 11.32
N THR A 131 12.85 3.25 11.60
CA THR A 131 11.81 3.08 10.59
C THR A 131 11.56 4.37 9.81
N HIS A 132 11.54 5.53 10.49
CA HIS A 132 11.43 6.84 9.88
C HIS A 132 12.53 7.09 8.85
N LEU A 133 13.80 6.85 9.24
CA LEU A 133 14.95 7.03 8.35
C LEU A 133 14.92 6.06 7.15
N GLN A 134 14.50 4.81 7.38
CA GLN A 134 14.32 3.85 6.28
C GLN A 134 13.23 4.30 5.30
N PHE A 135 12.09 4.81 5.78
CA PHE A 135 11.05 5.39 4.94
C PHE A 135 11.57 6.56 4.11
N GLN A 136 12.30 7.48 4.75
CA GLN A 136 12.88 8.64 4.07
C GLN A 136 13.89 8.22 2.98
N GLY A 137 14.74 7.24 3.28
CA GLY A 137 15.71 6.68 2.33
C GLY A 137 15.02 6.04 1.13
N LEU A 138 14.05 5.14 1.38
CA LEU A 138 13.34 4.43 0.32
C LEU A 138 12.48 5.37 -0.53
N LEU A 139 11.82 6.38 0.06
CA LEU A 139 11.10 7.41 -0.69
C LEU A 139 12.03 8.14 -1.68
N LYS A 140 13.22 8.55 -1.23
CA LYS A 140 14.22 9.19 -2.09
C LYS A 140 14.70 8.26 -3.22
N ASP A 141 14.94 6.98 -2.91
CA ASP A 141 15.35 5.98 -3.89
C ASP A 141 14.26 5.73 -4.95
N LEU A 142 13.00 5.66 -4.52
CA LEU A 142 11.86 5.48 -5.42
C LEU A 142 11.63 6.69 -6.32
N ALA A 143 11.76 7.89 -5.76
CA ALA A 143 11.56 9.15 -6.48
C ALA A 143 12.69 9.46 -7.49
N GLY A 144 13.90 8.91 -7.32
CA GLY A 144 15.03 9.17 -8.19
C GLY A 144 15.34 10.67 -8.29
N LEU A 145 15.27 11.25 -9.49
CA LEU A 145 15.48 12.69 -9.68
C LEU A 145 14.39 13.56 -9.04
N GLY A 146 13.17 13.00 -8.85
CA GLY A 146 12.07 13.67 -8.16
C GLY A 146 12.28 13.86 -6.65
N LYS A 147 13.34 13.28 -6.07
CA LYS A 147 13.63 13.38 -4.63
C LYS A 147 13.73 14.81 -4.08
N TYR A 148 14.10 15.77 -4.94
CA TYR A 148 14.21 17.18 -4.57
C TYR A 148 12.86 17.90 -4.44
N PHE A 149 11.78 17.27 -4.89
CA PHE A 149 10.41 17.78 -4.83
C PHE A 149 9.53 16.98 -3.87
N LEU A 150 10.10 16.02 -3.14
CA LEU A 150 9.36 15.28 -2.13
C LEU A 150 8.96 16.23 -0.99
N PRO A 151 7.74 16.09 -0.46
CA PRO A 151 7.34 16.78 0.75
C PRO A 151 8.22 16.33 1.93
N GLU A 152 8.39 17.22 2.90
CA GLU A 152 9.15 16.90 4.10
C GLU A 152 8.47 15.78 4.90
N MET A 153 9.27 14.82 5.32
CA MET A 153 8.82 13.74 6.18
C MET A 153 9.18 14.05 7.63
N THR A 154 8.17 14.28 8.47
CA THR A 154 8.34 14.70 9.86
C THR A 154 8.33 13.55 10.85
N GLY A 155 7.80 12.40 10.46
CA GLY A 155 7.71 11.28 11.38
C GLY A 155 7.00 10.07 10.76
N VAL A 156 6.26 9.37 11.60
CA VAL A 156 5.48 8.20 11.19
C VAL A 156 4.03 8.33 11.63
N THR A 157 3.13 7.74 10.85
CA THR A 157 1.75 7.50 11.26
C THR A 157 1.61 6.04 11.65
N VAL A 158 1.17 5.79 12.87
CA VAL A 158 0.83 4.47 13.41
C VAL A 158 -0.63 4.19 13.07
N LEU A 159 -0.91 3.09 12.38
CA LEU A 159 -2.26 2.71 11.94
C LEU A 159 -2.79 1.51 12.74
N PHE A 160 -4.08 1.51 13.02
CA PHE A 160 -4.77 0.51 13.82
C PHE A 160 -6.01 -0.02 13.08
N ALA A 161 -6.36 -1.29 13.28
CA ALA A 161 -7.59 -1.89 12.77
C ALA A 161 -8.84 -1.27 13.40
N GLU A 162 -8.74 -0.92 14.69
CA GLU A 162 -9.82 -0.33 15.49
C GLU A 162 -9.33 0.94 16.21
N GLU A 163 -10.22 1.64 16.86
CA GLU A 163 -9.88 2.86 17.61
C GLU A 163 -8.86 2.56 18.72
N ALA A 164 -7.81 3.37 18.78
CA ALA A 164 -6.71 3.23 19.72
C ALA A 164 -6.35 4.58 20.36
N LEU A 165 -5.89 4.49 21.60
CA LEU A 165 -5.42 5.64 22.40
C LEU A 165 -3.96 5.44 22.75
N VAL A 166 -3.23 6.54 22.91
CA VAL A 166 -1.93 6.54 23.58
C VAL A 166 -2.16 6.35 25.07
N THR A 167 -1.50 5.37 25.68
CA THR A 167 -1.57 5.09 27.11
C THR A 167 -0.33 5.55 27.87
N ASP A 168 0.82 5.60 27.20
CA ASP A 168 2.06 6.15 27.74
C ASP A 168 2.91 6.77 26.63
N VAL A 169 3.56 7.90 26.96
CA VAL A 169 4.43 8.61 26.05
C VAL A 169 5.51 9.38 26.82
N PRO A 170 6.79 9.34 26.38
CA PRO A 170 7.86 10.10 27.01
C PRO A 170 7.54 11.60 27.06
N ALA A 171 7.93 12.27 28.13
CA ALA A 171 7.67 13.70 28.32
C ALA A 171 8.13 14.55 27.12
N THR A 172 9.23 14.19 26.49
CA THR A 172 9.80 14.85 25.29
C THR A 172 8.95 14.75 24.04
N LEU A 173 8.05 13.77 23.96
CA LEU A 173 7.15 13.56 22.82
C LEU A 173 5.68 13.85 23.12
N ARG A 174 5.33 14.27 24.33
CA ARG A 174 3.92 14.44 24.75
C ARG A 174 3.13 15.39 23.84
N SER A 175 3.76 16.46 23.36
CA SER A 175 3.15 17.43 22.43
C SER A 175 3.34 17.04 20.95
N ARG A 176 4.03 15.95 20.67
CA ARG A 176 4.40 15.50 19.32
C ARG A 176 3.66 14.24 18.88
N VAL A 177 2.78 13.70 19.72
CA VAL A 177 1.92 12.56 19.39
C VAL A 177 0.49 13.05 19.30
N ASN A 178 -0.11 12.89 18.14
CA ASN A 178 -1.49 13.28 17.89
C ASN A 178 -2.28 12.06 17.37
N CYS A 179 -3.31 11.67 18.12
CA CYS A 179 -4.15 10.51 17.79
C CYS A 179 -5.55 10.94 17.37
N THR A 180 -6.06 10.29 16.35
CA THR A 180 -7.43 10.36 15.88
C THR A 180 -7.93 8.95 15.61
N ALA A 181 -9.09 8.57 16.13
CA ALA A 181 -9.73 7.28 15.92
C ALA A 181 -8.75 6.08 15.68
N LYS A 182 -8.40 5.81 14.43
CA LYS A 182 -7.61 4.64 14.02
C LYS A 182 -6.15 4.95 13.66
N GLN A 183 -5.66 6.13 13.96
CA GLN A 183 -4.27 6.50 13.66
C GLN A 183 -3.68 7.44 14.71
N CYS A 184 -2.36 7.30 14.92
CA CYS A 184 -1.58 8.23 15.73
C CYS A 184 -0.38 8.72 14.91
N GLN A 185 -0.22 10.02 14.79
CA GLN A 185 0.95 10.65 14.19
C GLN A 185 2.00 10.90 15.27
N VAL A 186 3.23 10.49 15.02
CA VAL A 186 4.38 10.69 15.90
C VAL A 186 5.41 11.53 15.16
N ASP A 187 5.60 12.79 15.63
CA ASP A 187 6.63 13.68 15.11
C ASP A 187 7.99 13.28 15.67
N LEU A 188 8.89 12.90 14.76
CA LEU A 188 10.25 12.45 15.05
C LEU A 188 11.31 13.48 14.66
N THR A 189 10.92 14.71 14.30
CA THR A 189 11.85 15.79 13.93
C THR A 189 12.84 16.04 15.05
N GLY A 190 14.14 15.93 14.75
CA GLY A 190 15.20 16.15 15.74
C GLY A 190 15.31 15.10 16.85
N VAL A 191 14.58 14.00 16.77
CA VAL A 191 14.76 12.85 17.68
C VAL A 191 15.98 12.07 17.24
N PRO A 192 16.99 11.84 18.10
CA PRO A 192 18.18 11.08 17.72
C PRO A 192 17.87 9.57 17.59
N GLU A 193 18.65 8.86 16.77
CA GLU A 193 18.50 7.39 16.62
C GLU A 193 18.69 6.62 17.93
N SER A 194 19.50 7.17 18.83
CA SER A 194 19.76 6.60 20.16
C SER A 194 18.73 7.03 21.23
N ALA A 195 17.62 7.66 20.84
CA ALA A 195 16.62 8.13 21.78
C ALA A 195 16.06 6.99 22.64
N ALA A 196 16.10 7.17 23.94
CA ALA A 196 15.51 6.25 24.91
C ALA A 196 14.01 6.55 25.11
N GLY A 197 13.27 5.52 25.51
CA GLY A 197 11.84 5.59 25.79
C GLY A 197 10.99 4.90 24.73
N ALA A 198 9.69 4.88 24.98
CA ALA A 198 8.75 4.18 24.14
C ALA A 198 7.40 4.91 24.11
N VAL A 199 6.61 4.69 23.07
CA VAL A 199 5.21 5.09 22.99
C VAL A 199 4.36 3.84 23.12
N THR A 200 3.43 3.81 24.06
CA THR A 200 2.53 2.68 24.31
C THR A 200 1.10 3.02 23.91
N PHE A 201 0.44 2.09 23.24
CA PHE A 201 -0.92 2.22 22.75
C PHE A 201 -1.86 1.22 23.43
N SER A 202 -3.15 1.54 23.50
CA SER A 202 -4.18 0.64 24.03
C SER A 202 -4.42 -0.60 23.16
N LYS A 203 -4.08 -0.51 21.86
CA LYS A 203 -4.22 -1.57 20.86
C LYS A 203 -2.90 -1.82 20.15
N THR A 204 -2.74 -3.04 19.62
CA THR A 204 -1.59 -3.39 18.79
C THR A 204 -1.71 -2.70 17.43
N PRO A 205 -0.69 -1.93 16.99
CA PRO A 205 -0.69 -1.35 15.65
C PRO A 205 -0.71 -2.42 14.55
N GLU A 206 -1.36 -2.10 13.43
CA GLU A 206 -1.25 -2.92 12.23
C GLU A 206 0.08 -2.69 11.51
N TYR A 207 0.42 -1.42 11.27
CA TYR A 207 1.68 -1.00 10.63
C TYR A 207 1.95 0.49 10.80
N LEU A 208 3.18 0.88 10.51
CA LEU A 208 3.62 2.28 10.39
C LEU A 208 3.62 2.67 8.92
N VAL A 209 3.32 3.94 8.64
CA VAL A 209 3.47 4.55 7.32
C VAL A 209 4.20 5.89 7.44
N PRO A 210 4.83 6.41 6.37
CA PRO A 210 5.44 7.74 6.40
C PRO A 210 4.42 8.83 6.73
N TRP A 211 4.81 9.78 7.57
CA TRP A 211 4.04 11.01 7.76
C TRP A 211 4.71 12.14 6.99
N LEU A 212 4.05 12.55 5.90
CA LEU A 212 4.49 13.63 5.01
C LEU A 212 3.70 14.91 5.34
N GLN A 213 4.39 16.03 5.47
CA GLN A 213 3.73 17.35 5.51
C GLN A 213 3.14 17.66 4.14
N ARG A 214 1.90 18.10 4.13
CA ARG A 214 1.21 18.59 2.91
C ARG A 214 1.39 20.08 2.77
#